data_8da567a059ce575f9f9feaa1bf16fd34
#
_entry.id   8da567a059ce575f9f9feaa1bf16fd34
#
_cell.length_a   1.000
_cell.length_b   1.000
_cell.length_c   1.000
_cell.angle_alpha   90.00
_cell.angle_beta   90.00
_cell.angle_gamma   90.00
#
_symmetry.space_group_name_H-M   'P 1'
#
loop_
_entity.id
_entity.type
_entity.pdbx_description
1 polymer ?
#
loop_
_entity_poly.entity_id
_entity_poly.type
_entity_poly.pdbx_seq_one_letter_code
_entity_poly.pdbx_strand_id
1 'polypeptide(L)'
;MLTRRHFLQALATLGFSGTALGSYALAEPFRTNVTSYAITPPFWPAGLNLRLAVLADLHAIDPWVSVKRLESLVAQTNDLEPDAILLLGDFVVGHRLGHFGRPVPHGDWAQALAGLKAPLGVHAVLGNHDWWEDRAIQSSEKGPVRAAIALQNAGIPVYENDAIRLVKDGRPFWIAGLGDQWAFWPKPDRYADFVRRGRVDYRGVDDLPGTLAKITDDAPVILMAHEPDIFPDVPNRIALTLSGHTHGGQVRLFGYAPVVPSKYKARYVYGHIVEEGRHLVVSGGIGCSGLPVRFGSPPEIVVVELGKRTTA
;
A
#
# COMPACT_ATOMS: atom_id res chain seq x y z
N MET A 1 -19.15 -48.75 -5.24
CA MET A 1 -18.02 -48.78 -6.20
C MET A 1 -18.08 -47.56 -7.12
N LEU A 2 -17.03 -46.79 -7.19
CA LEU A 2 -16.90 -45.68 -8.15
C LEU A 2 -16.80 -46.26 -9.55
N THR A 3 -17.77 -45.93 -10.43
CA THR A 3 -17.72 -46.38 -11.82
C THR A 3 -16.74 -45.47 -12.63
N ARG A 4 -16.22 -46.01 -13.76
CA ARG A 4 -15.39 -45.25 -14.70
C ARG A 4 -16.04 -43.91 -15.12
N ARG A 5 -17.40 -43.90 -15.24
CA ARG A 5 -18.17 -42.70 -15.56
C ARG A 5 -18.11 -41.66 -14.44
N HIS A 6 -18.24 -42.07 -13.18
CA HIS A 6 -18.13 -41.15 -12.02
C HIS A 6 -16.71 -40.58 -11.89
N PHE A 7 -15.70 -41.40 -12.19
CA PHE A 7 -14.29 -40.92 -12.17
C PHE A 7 -14.03 -39.90 -13.28
N LEU A 8 -14.49 -40.13 -14.51
CA LEU A 8 -14.35 -39.19 -15.62
C LEU A 8 -15.17 -37.90 -15.39
N GLN A 9 -16.36 -38.01 -14.81
CA GLN A 9 -17.16 -36.86 -14.42
C GLN A 9 -16.46 -36.03 -13.34
N ALA A 10 -15.87 -36.66 -12.32
CA ALA A 10 -15.08 -35.99 -11.30
C ALA A 10 -13.85 -35.27 -11.88
N LEU A 11 -13.12 -35.92 -12.81
CA LEU A 11 -11.98 -35.30 -13.49
C LEU A 11 -12.42 -34.10 -14.36
N ALA A 12 -13.52 -34.22 -15.10
CA ALA A 12 -14.07 -33.15 -15.91
C ALA A 12 -14.51 -31.97 -15.02
N THR A 13 -15.16 -32.24 -13.90
CA THR A 13 -15.59 -31.22 -12.93
C THR A 13 -14.38 -30.53 -12.30
N LEU A 14 -13.35 -31.29 -11.89
CA LEU A 14 -12.11 -30.71 -11.34
C LEU A 14 -11.36 -29.89 -12.39
N GLY A 15 -11.27 -30.35 -13.62
CA GLY A 15 -10.67 -29.61 -14.73
C GLY A 15 -11.42 -28.31 -15.02
N PHE A 16 -12.76 -28.37 -15.12
CA PHE A 16 -13.59 -27.18 -15.33
C PHE A 16 -13.51 -26.20 -14.17
N SER A 17 -13.55 -26.69 -12.93
CA SER A 17 -13.40 -25.85 -11.74
C SER A 17 -12.02 -25.20 -11.67
N GLY A 18 -10.97 -25.94 -12.02
CA GLY A 18 -9.60 -25.41 -12.06
C GLY A 18 -9.42 -24.30 -13.10
N THR A 19 -9.98 -24.47 -14.29
CA THR A 19 -9.95 -23.43 -15.33
C THR A 19 -10.76 -22.20 -14.94
N ALA A 20 -11.95 -22.36 -14.34
CA ALA A 20 -12.77 -21.25 -13.87
C ALA A 20 -12.08 -20.44 -12.76
N LEU A 21 -11.47 -21.11 -11.78
CA LEU A 21 -10.71 -20.44 -10.70
C LEU A 21 -9.47 -19.73 -11.25
N GLY A 22 -8.75 -20.36 -12.18
CA GLY A 22 -7.60 -19.74 -12.85
C GLY A 22 -7.99 -18.51 -13.65
N SER A 23 -9.08 -18.58 -14.42
CA SER A 23 -9.61 -17.43 -15.17
C SER A 23 -10.06 -16.29 -14.25
N TYR A 24 -10.69 -16.62 -13.12
CA TYR A 24 -11.06 -15.65 -12.10
C TYR A 24 -9.82 -14.95 -11.52
N ALA A 25 -8.79 -15.70 -11.14
CA ALA A 25 -7.56 -15.16 -10.58
C ALA A 25 -6.81 -14.22 -11.55
N LEU A 26 -6.91 -14.46 -12.85
CA LEU A 26 -6.36 -13.60 -13.90
C LEU A 26 -7.23 -12.36 -14.17
N ALA A 27 -8.53 -12.43 -13.92
CA ALA A 27 -9.46 -11.32 -14.14
C ALA A 27 -9.59 -10.38 -12.94
N GLU A 28 -9.41 -10.90 -11.72
CA GLU A 28 -9.58 -10.12 -10.48
C GLU A 28 -8.64 -8.91 -10.38
N PRO A 29 -7.36 -8.93 -10.88
CA PRO A 29 -6.51 -7.74 -10.88
C PRO A 29 -7.09 -6.51 -11.59
N PHE A 30 -8.10 -6.68 -12.45
CA PHE A 30 -8.76 -5.60 -13.17
C PHE A 30 -10.03 -5.07 -12.49
N ARG A 31 -10.43 -5.64 -11.34
CA ARG A 31 -11.65 -5.28 -10.62
C ARG A 31 -11.30 -4.40 -9.42
N THR A 32 -11.25 -3.09 -9.63
CA THR A 32 -10.99 -2.16 -8.53
C THR A 32 -12.26 -1.91 -7.73
N ASN A 33 -12.18 -2.11 -6.41
CA ASN A 33 -13.24 -1.81 -5.45
C ASN A 33 -12.95 -0.50 -4.72
N VAL A 34 -13.96 0.07 -4.09
CA VAL A 34 -13.81 1.12 -3.08
C VAL A 34 -14.14 0.51 -1.73
N THR A 35 -13.18 0.51 -0.83
CA THR A 35 -13.34 0.00 0.55
C THR A 35 -13.35 1.18 1.52
N SER A 36 -14.39 1.28 2.36
CA SER A 36 -14.55 2.43 3.26
C SER A 36 -14.47 2.02 4.72
N TYR A 37 -13.76 2.83 5.52
CA TYR A 37 -13.66 2.69 6.97
C TYR A 37 -14.09 3.99 7.64
N ALA A 38 -15.05 3.93 8.56
CA ALA A 38 -15.41 5.05 9.43
C ALA A 38 -14.72 4.85 10.79
N ILE A 39 -13.80 5.76 11.14
CA ILE A 39 -12.93 5.62 12.30
C ILE A 39 -12.99 6.91 13.13
N THR A 40 -13.18 6.78 14.43
CA THR A 40 -12.99 7.87 15.37
C THR A 40 -11.96 7.44 16.40
N PRO A 41 -10.66 7.76 16.18
CA PRO A 41 -9.60 7.35 17.09
C PRO A 41 -9.81 8.00 18.48
N PRO A 42 -9.22 7.40 19.54
CA PRO A 42 -9.17 8.04 20.85
C PRO A 42 -8.58 9.46 20.73
N PHE A 43 -9.16 10.42 21.46
CA PHE A 43 -8.73 11.84 21.47
C PHE A 43 -8.85 12.59 20.13
N TRP A 44 -9.57 12.02 19.13
CA TRP A 44 -9.83 12.74 17.89
C TRP A 44 -10.65 14.01 18.17
N PRO A 45 -10.22 15.20 17.68
CA PRO A 45 -10.89 16.46 17.97
C PRO A 45 -12.33 16.48 17.45
N ALA A 46 -13.25 16.88 18.32
CA ALA A 46 -14.65 17.03 17.94
C ALA A 46 -14.79 18.05 16.79
N GLY A 47 -15.53 17.68 15.74
CA GLY A 47 -15.76 18.52 14.58
C GLY A 47 -14.63 18.55 13.55
N LEU A 48 -13.49 17.89 13.77
CA LEU A 48 -12.55 17.60 12.71
C LEU A 48 -13.05 16.35 11.96
N ASN A 49 -13.60 16.55 10.77
CA ASN A 49 -14.03 15.45 9.91
C ASN A 49 -13.12 15.43 8.69
N LEU A 50 -12.46 14.30 8.44
CA LEU A 50 -11.59 14.12 7.28
C LEU A 50 -12.07 12.92 6.45
N ARG A 51 -12.10 13.09 5.13
CA ARG A 51 -12.26 12.03 4.16
C ARG A 51 -10.96 11.87 3.41
N LEU A 52 -10.26 10.76 3.64
CA LEU A 52 -9.00 10.44 3.02
C LEU A 52 -9.22 9.39 1.95
N ALA A 53 -8.66 9.60 0.75
CA ALA A 53 -8.52 8.52 -0.22
C ALA A 53 -7.07 8.00 -0.18
N VAL A 54 -6.92 6.69 -0.17
CA VAL A 54 -5.63 6.03 -0.04
C VAL A 54 -5.43 5.08 -1.21
N LEU A 55 -4.30 5.23 -1.90
CA LEU A 55 -3.83 4.32 -2.93
C LEU A 55 -2.47 3.76 -2.53
N ALA A 56 -2.26 2.47 -2.73
CA ALA A 56 -1.02 1.78 -2.41
C ALA A 56 -0.67 0.77 -3.50
N ASP A 57 0.61 0.42 -3.59
CA ASP A 57 1.08 -0.75 -4.33
C ASP A 57 0.63 -0.72 -5.80
N LEU A 58 0.89 0.37 -6.51
CA LEU A 58 0.48 0.52 -7.91
C LEU A 58 1.20 -0.47 -8.82
N HIS A 59 2.49 -0.70 -8.61
CA HIS A 59 3.32 -1.56 -9.45
C HIS A 59 3.03 -1.37 -10.93
N ALA A 60 3.24 -0.13 -11.42
CA ALA A 60 2.82 0.32 -12.74
C ALA A 60 3.43 -0.52 -13.87
N ILE A 61 2.61 -1.37 -14.49
CA ILE A 61 2.97 -2.30 -15.57
C ILE A 61 1.80 -2.52 -16.52
N ASP A 62 2.04 -2.41 -17.81
CA ASP A 62 1.08 -2.76 -18.85
C ASP A 62 1.06 -4.29 -19.09
N PRO A 63 -0.11 -4.96 -19.13
CA PRO A 63 -1.45 -4.39 -19.21
C PRO A 63 -2.19 -4.19 -17.88
N TRP A 64 -1.64 -4.64 -16.72
CA TRP A 64 -2.39 -4.66 -15.45
C TRP A 64 -2.61 -3.29 -14.85
N VAL A 65 -1.57 -2.46 -14.78
CA VAL A 65 -1.65 -1.07 -14.29
C VAL A 65 -0.97 -0.16 -15.33
N SER A 66 -1.63 -0.06 -16.49
CA SER A 66 -1.23 0.82 -17.59
C SER A 66 -1.53 2.29 -17.27
N VAL A 67 -0.94 3.23 -18.02
CA VAL A 67 -1.24 4.66 -17.91
C VAL A 67 -2.75 4.92 -18.01
N LYS A 68 -3.44 4.33 -18.98
CA LYS A 68 -4.89 4.47 -19.13
C LYS A 68 -5.67 4.01 -17.90
N ARG A 69 -5.21 2.92 -17.26
CA ARG A 69 -5.84 2.45 -16.03
C ARG A 69 -5.56 3.41 -14.87
N LEU A 70 -4.34 3.94 -14.77
CA LEU A 70 -3.99 4.96 -13.76
C LEU A 70 -4.88 6.20 -13.92
N GLU A 71 -5.09 6.70 -15.14
CA GLU A 71 -6.01 7.79 -15.42
C GLU A 71 -7.45 7.48 -14.96
N SER A 72 -7.92 6.25 -15.19
CA SER A 72 -9.23 5.82 -14.70
C SER A 72 -9.29 5.74 -13.17
N LEU A 73 -8.24 5.28 -12.50
CA LEU A 73 -8.14 5.26 -11.03
C LEU A 73 -8.10 6.68 -10.46
N VAL A 74 -7.39 7.58 -11.12
CA VAL A 74 -7.35 9.01 -10.77
C VAL A 74 -8.75 9.62 -10.85
N ALA A 75 -9.49 9.38 -11.94
CA ALA A 75 -10.86 9.84 -12.06
C ALA A 75 -11.75 9.28 -10.95
N GLN A 76 -11.73 7.96 -10.72
CA GLN A 76 -12.47 7.32 -9.66
C GLN A 76 -12.12 7.88 -8.27
N THR A 77 -10.83 8.15 -8.01
CA THR A 77 -10.39 8.71 -6.73
C THR A 77 -10.89 10.15 -6.54
N ASN A 78 -10.86 10.96 -7.60
CA ASN A 78 -11.37 12.32 -7.56
C ASN A 78 -12.90 12.37 -7.36
N ASP A 79 -13.64 11.43 -7.97
CA ASP A 79 -15.10 11.31 -7.81
C ASP A 79 -15.52 10.95 -6.37
N LEU A 80 -14.59 10.44 -5.54
CA LEU A 80 -14.82 10.20 -4.12
C LEU A 80 -14.77 11.50 -3.29
N GLU A 81 -14.38 12.64 -3.87
CA GLU A 81 -14.29 13.96 -3.22
C GLU A 81 -13.51 13.91 -1.90
N PRO A 82 -12.26 13.38 -1.88
CA PRO A 82 -11.48 13.32 -0.67
C PRO A 82 -10.96 14.70 -0.25
N ASP A 83 -10.78 14.90 1.05
CA ASP A 83 -10.11 16.09 1.59
C ASP A 83 -8.60 16.07 1.32
N ALA A 84 -7.99 14.89 1.42
CA ALA A 84 -6.60 14.63 1.07
C ALA A 84 -6.47 13.25 0.42
N ILE A 85 -5.45 13.07 -0.43
CA ILE A 85 -5.11 11.79 -1.06
C ILE A 85 -3.74 11.36 -0.56
N LEU A 86 -3.64 10.10 -0.11
CA LEU A 86 -2.43 9.53 0.44
C LEU A 86 -1.95 8.36 -0.42
N LEU A 87 -0.72 8.44 -0.90
CA LEU A 87 -0.07 7.44 -1.74
C LEU A 87 0.97 6.70 -0.90
N LEU A 88 0.76 5.41 -0.70
CA LEU A 88 1.53 4.63 0.28
C LEU A 88 2.70 3.83 -0.31
N GLY A 89 3.25 4.25 -1.46
CA GLY A 89 4.44 3.63 -2.03
C GLY A 89 4.17 2.48 -3.00
N ASP A 90 5.26 1.86 -3.45
CA ASP A 90 5.31 0.80 -4.45
C ASP A 90 4.68 1.23 -5.78
N PHE A 91 5.13 2.37 -6.31
CA PHE A 91 4.75 2.86 -7.63
C PHE A 91 5.39 2.03 -8.74
N VAL A 92 6.63 1.60 -8.51
CA VAL A 92 7.45 0.87 -9.46
C VAL A 92 7.13 -0.62 -9.43
N VAL A 93 7.06 -1.22 -10.62
CA VAL A 93 6.84 -2.66 -10.72
C VAL A 93 8.07 -3.44 -10.26
N GLY A 94 7.86 -4.44 -9.39
CA GLY A 94 8.91 -5.32 -8.94
C GLY A 94 9.46 -6.21 -10.07
N HIS A 95 10.75 -6.51 -10.01
CA HIS A 95 11.51 -7.27 -11.02
C HIS A 95 10.80 -8.55 -11.51
N ARG A 96 10.24 -9.35 -10.59
CA ARG A 96 9.58 -10.61 -10.97
C ARG A 96 8.34 -10.38 -11.84
N LEU A 97 7.49 -9.44 -11.45
CA LEU A 97 6.29 -9.10 -12.21
C LEU A 97 6.65 -8.46 -13.55
N GLY A 98 7.75 -7.70 -13.60
CA GLY A 98 8.27 -7.07 -14.81
C GLY A 98 8.54 -8.03 -15.97
N HIS A 99 8.72 -9.33 -15.72
CA HIS A 99 8.86 -10.35 -16.78
C HIS A 99 7.55 -10.66 -17.52
N PHE A 100 6.40 -10.30 -16.98
CA PHE A 100 5.09 -10.62 -17.57
C PHE A 100 4.53 -9.50 -18.44
N GLY A 101 5.07 -8.29 -18.38
CA GLY A 101 4.54 -7.15 -19.09
C GLY A 101 5.58 -6.07 -19.36
N ARG A 102 5.13 -4.87 -19.66
CA ARG A 102 5.99 -3.70 -19.91
C ARG A 102 5.90 -2.74 -18.73
N PRO A 103 7.00 -2.56 -17.96
CA PRO A 103 7.04 -1.54 -16.91
C PRO A 103 6.67 -0.17 -17.48
N VAL A 104 5.80 0.56 -16.79
CA VAL A 104 5.44 1.93 -17.17
C VAL A 104 6.57 2.86 -16.72
N PRO A 105 7.09 3.73 -17.60
CA PRO A 105 8.14 4.68 -17.23
C PRO A 105 7.74 5.58 -16.06
N HIS A 106 8.73 5.99 -15.24
CA HIS A 106 8.47 6.81 -14.05
C HIS A 106 7.73 8.10 -14.37
N GLY A 107 8.12 8.80 -15.46
CA GLY A 107 7.45 10.03 -15.88
C GLY A 107 5.99 9.82 -16.26
N ASP A 108 5.67 8.69 -16.90
CA ASP A 108 4.33 8.42 -17.43
C ASP A 108 3.33 8.11 -16.30
N TRP A 109 3.70 7.24 -15.34
CA TRP A 109 2.81 6.96 -14.20
C TRP A 109 2.71 8.15 -13.25
N ALA A 110 3.80 8.91 -13.04
CA ALA A 110 3.77 10.10 -12.22
C ALA A 110 2.91 11.21 -12.84
N GLN A 111 3.01 11.41 -14.16
CA GLN A 111 2.16 12.35 -14.88
C GLN A 111 0.67 11.97 -14.81
N ALA A 112 0.34 10.68 -14.89
CA ALA A 112 -1.03 10.23 -14.68
C ALA A 112 -1.53 10.56 -13.25
N LEU A 113 -0.70 10.34 -12.22
CA LEU A 113 -1.03 10.68 -10.83
C LEU A 113 -1.13 12.18 -10.58
N ALA A 114 -0.49 13.05 -11.38
CA ALA A 114 -0.65 14.50 -11.29
C ALA A 114 -2.10 14.96 -11.51
N GLY A 115 -2.95 14.11 -12.08
CA GLY A 115 -4.39 14.35 -12.21
C GLY A 115 -5.20 14.21 -10.93
N LEU A 116 -4.63 13.71 -9.84
CA LEU A 116 -5.28 13.59 -8.53
C LEU A 116 -5.54 14.97 -7.94
N LYS A 117 -6.74 15.15 -7.34
CA LYS A 117 -7.19 16.44 -6.81
C LYS A 117 -7.82 16.27 -5.44
N ALA A 118 -7.30 17.00 -4.46
CA ALA A 118 -7.88 17.12 -3.13
C ALA A 118 -7.58 18.51 -2.55
N PRO A 119 -8.52 19.12 -1.79
CA PRO A 119 -8.32 20.45 -1.22
C PRO A 119 -7.10 20.58 -0.30
N LEU A 120 -6.75 19.52 0.42
CA LEU A 120 -5.59 19.46 1.31
C LEU A 120 -4.37 18.79 0.66
N GLY A 121 -4.44 18.52 -0.64
CA GLY A 121 -3.32 18.03 -1.43
C GLY A 121 -3.24 16.51 -1.55
N VAL A 122 -2.19 16.11 -2.28
CA VAL A 122 -1.79 14.71 -2.50
C VAL A 122 -0.43 14.53 -1.83
N HIS A 123 -0.29 13.50 -1.00
CA HIS A 123 0.90 13.26 -0.20
C HIS A 123 1.39 11.82 -0.42
N ALA A 124 2.69 11.59 -0.53
CA ALA A 124 3.25 10.29 -0.83
C ALA A 124 4.37 9.88 0.14
N VAL A 125 4.47 8.59 0.38
CA VAL A 125 5.69 7.91 0.85
C VAL A 125 6.16 6.94 -0.22
N LEU A 126 7.39 6.47 -0.14
CA LEU A 126 7.90 5.42 -1.00
C LEU A 126 7.68 4.04 -0.36
N GLY A 127 7.67 3.00 -1.21
CA GLY A 127 7.69 1.61 -0.80
C GLY A 127 8.97 0.91 -1.24
N ASN A 128 9.15 -0.31 -0.78
CA ASN A 128 10.40 -1.05 -0.98
C ASN A 128 10.74 -1.29 -2.45
N HIS A 129 9.76 -1.47 -3.34
CA HIS A 129 10.05 -1.62 -4.77
C HIS A 129 10.50 -0.32 -5.43
N ASP A 130 10.13 0.85 -4.92
CA ASP A 130 10.64 2.13 -5.41
C ASP A 130 12.15 2.26 -5.15
N TRP A 131 12.63 1.70 -4.03
CA TRP A 131 14.04 1.60 -3.66
C TRP A 131 14.76 0.45 -4.38
N TRP A 132 14.18 -0.74 -4.38
CA TRP A 132 14.84 -1.96 -4.88
C TRP A 132 15.11 -1.92 -6.37
N GLU A 133 14.22 -1.33 -7.15
CA GLU A 133 14.37 -1.26 -8.61
C GLU A 133 15.23 -0.07 -9.05
N ASP A 134 15.68 0.78 -8.12
CA ASP A 134 16.68 1.82 -8.38
C ASP A 134 18.10 1.31 -8.08
N ARG A 135 18.71 0.71 -9.11
CA ARG A 135 20.05 0.11 -9.00
C ARG A 135 21.13 1.11 -8.55
N ALA A 136 21.01 2.39 -8.93
CA ALA A 136 21.97 3.43 -8.55
C ALA A 136 21.91 3.65 -7.03
N ILE A 137 20.71 3.76 -6.47
CA ILE A 137 20.49 3.91 -5.02
C ILE A 137 20.93 2.65 -4.28
N GLN A 138 20.58 1.46 -4.77
CA GLN A 138 21.00 0.19 -4.15
C GLN A 138 22.53 0.05 -4.08
N SER A 139 23.24 0.63 -5.05
CA SER A 139 24.71 0.55 -5.11
C SER A 139 25.40 1.64 -4.31
N SER A 140 24.92 2.89 -4.39
CA SER A 140 25.56 4.06 -3.79
C SER A 140 25.09 4.36 -2.37
N GLU A 141 23.88 3.94 -2.03
CA GLU A 141 23.15 4.31 -0.82
C GLU A 141 23.04 5.85 -0.65
N LYS A 142 23.08 6.60 -1.73
CA LYS A 142 23.12 8.07 -1.73
C LYS A 142 22.31 8.67 -2.87
N GLY A 143 21.62 9.76 -2.56
CA GLY A 143 20.86 10.54 -3.52
C GLY A 143 19.34 10.23 -3.46
N PRO A 144 18.54 11.01 -4.18
CA PRO A 144 17.12 10.81 -4.21
C PRO A 144 16.78 9.59 -5.08
N VAL A 145 15.77 8.83 -4.66
CA VAL A 145 15.19 7.71 -5.40
C VAL A 145 14.47 8.24 -6.65
N ARG A 146 14.63 7.57 -7.80
CA ARG A 146 14.01 8.01 -9.08
C ARG A 146 12.50 8.13 -9.00
N ALA A 147 11.83 7.28 -8.23
CA ALA A 147 10.40 7.38 -8.01
C ALA A 147 10.02 8.68 -7.28
N ALA A 148 10.81 9.08 -6.25
CA ALA A 148 10.60 10.36 -5.56
C ALA A 148 10.78 11.56 -6.51
N ILE A 149 11.82 11.54 -7.35
CA ILE A 149 12.04 12.60 -8.36
C ILE A 149 10.84 12.71 -9.31
N ALA A 150 10.30 11.57 -9.77
CA ALA A 150 9.17 11.55 -10.68
C ALA A 150 7.90 12.13 -10.04
N LEU A 151 7.61 11.77 -8.80
CA LEU A 151 6.48 12.32 -8.03
C LEU A 151 6.63 13.82 -7.80
N GLN A 152 7.81 14.27 -7.36
CA GLN A 152 8.09 15.68 -7.13
C GLN A 152 7.97 16.51 -8.42
N ASN A 153 8.45 15.99 -9.55
CA ASN A 153 8.27 16.63 -10.86
C ASN A 153 6.81 16.70 -11.30
N ALA A 154 5.98 15.78 -10.82
CA ALA A 154 4.53 15.79 -11.03
C ALA A 154 3.76 16.64 -9.98
N GLY A 155 4.47 17.37 -9.11
CA GLY A 155 3.90 18.24 -8.10
C GLY A 155 3.40 17.50 -6.84
N ILE A 156 3.78 16.23 -6.65
CA ILE A 156 3.38 15.41 -5.51
C ILE A 156 4.54 15.35 -4.50
N PRO A 157 4.42 15.93 -3.31
CA PRO A 157 5.44 15.86 -2.28
C PRO A 157 5.60 14.42 -1.77
N VAL A 158 6.85 14.04 -1.55
CA VAL A 158 7.25 12.74 -0.97
C VAL A 158 7.85 12.98 0.40
N TYR A 159 7.33 12.29 1.40
CA TYR A 159 7.79 12.37 2.78
C TYR A 159 8.66 11.16 3.10
N GLU A 160 9.88 11.42 3.51
CA GLU A 160 10.82 10.43 4.03
C GLU A 160 11.28 10.88 5.41
N ASN A 161 10.71 10.29 6.44
CA ASN A 161 10.91 10.71 7.83
C ASN A 161 10.58 12.20 8.03
N ASP A 162 9.46 12.63 7.46
CA ASP A 162 9.06 14.04 7.47
C ASP A 162 7.57 14.19 7.78
N ALA A 163 7.14 15.42 8.09
CA ALA A 163 5.75 15.69 8.45
C ALA A 163 5.29 17.05 7.96
N ILE A 164 4.01 17.17 7.65
CA ILE A 164 3.36 18.43 7.31
C ILE A 164 2.16 18.69 8.23
N ARG A 165 2.04 19.93 8.67
CA ARG A 165 0.88 20.42 9.41
C ARG A 165 -0.15 20.99 8.45
N LEU A 166 -1.35 20.46 8.49
CA LEU A 166 -2.49 20.89 7.70
C LEU A 166 -3.61 21.45 8.61
N VAL A 167 -4.52 22.18 8.01
CA VAL A 167 -5.69 22.75 8.73
C VAL A 167 -6.94 22.51 7.90
N LYS A 168 -7.98 21.96 8.52
CA LYS A 168 -9.32 21.86 7.96
C LYS A 168 -10.34 22.49 8.88
N ASP A 169 -11.13 23.42 8.38
CA ASP A 169 -12.18 24.14 9.13
C ASP A 169 -11.64 24.73 10.46
N GLY A 170 -10.44 25.34 10.39
CA GLY A 170 -9.74 25.91 11.53
C GLY A 170 -9.12 24.91 12.51
N ARG A 171 -9.19 23.60 12.26
CA ARG A 171 -8.64 22.53 13.10
C ARG A 171 -7.37 21.95 12.50
N PRO A 172 -6.25 22.01 13.24
CA PRO A 172 -4.98 21.44 12.76
C PRO A 172 -4.94 19.93 12.90
N PHE A 173 -4.17 19.31 12.01
CA PHE A 173 -3.73 17.91 12.09
C PHE A 173 -2.40 17.75 11.34
N TRP A 174 -1.74 16.63 11.55
CA TRP A 174 -0.49 16.30 10.87
C TRP A 174 -0.64 15.09 9.97
N ILE A 175 0.02 15.15 8.83
CA ILE A 175 0.38 13.98 8.02
C ILE A 175 1.87 13.77 8.18
N ALA A 176 2.27 12.60 8.64
CA ALA A 176 3.67 12.19 8.78
C ALA A 176 3.95 11.04 7.82
N GLY A 177 5.09 11.06 7.14
CA GLY A 177 5.54 10.00 6.25
C GLY A 177 6.84 9.40 6.76
N LEU A 178 6.82 8.09 7.00
CA LEU A 178 7.98 7.32 7.43
C LEU A 178 8.81 6.89 6.22
N GLY A 179 10.12 6.87 6.37
CA GLY A 179 11.01 6.22 5.42
C GLY A 179 10.74 4.73 5.34
N ASP A 180 11.08 4.13 4.22
CA ASP A 180 10.82 2.71 3.94
C ASP A 180 11.62 1.79 4.85
N GLN A 181 10.98 0.78 5.45
CA GLN A 181 11.60 -0.14 6.40
C GLN A 181 12.45 -1.21 5.71
N TRP A 182 12.25 -1.42 4.40
CA TRP A 182 12.91 -2.46 3.59
C TRP A 182 13.69 -1.87 2.42
N ALA A 183 14.08 -0.60 2.48
CA ALA A 183 14.68 0.16 1.39
C ALA A 183 15.88 -0.54 0.71
N PHE A 184 16.72 -1.23 1.47
CA PHE A 184 17.92 -1.86 0.94
C PHE A 184 17.93 -3.37 1.09
N TRP A 185 18.34 -4.05 0.03
CA TRP A 185 18.65 -5.48 0.05
C TRP A 185 19.73 -5.80 1.08
N PRO A 186 19.68 -6.99 1.71
CA PRO A 186 20.77 -7.43 2.57
C PRO A 186 22.06 -7.49 1.75
N LYS A 187 23.18 -7.07 2.38
CA LYS A 187 24.51 -7.20 1.75
C LYS A 187 24.84 -8.68 1.50
N PRO A 188 25.63 -9.00 0.43
CA PRO A 188 25.92 -10.39 0.04
C PRO A 188 26.55 -11.26 1.15
N ASP A 189 27.34 -10.66 2.04
CA ASP A 189 27.91 -11.34 3.22
C ASP A 189 26.87 -11.82 4.23
N ARG A 190 25.69 -11.16 4.28
CA ARG A 190 24.54 -11.56 5.13
C ARG A 190 23.53 -12.45 4.43
N TYR A 191 23.64 -12.60 3.10
CA TYR A 191 22.73 -13.47 2.34
C TYR A 191 22.89 -14.96 2.73
N ALA A 192 24.11 -15.38 3.10
CA ALA A 192 24.35 -16.72 3.64
C ALA A 192 23.66 -16.97 4.98
N ASP A 193 23.51 -15.94 5.81
CA ASP A 193 22.74 -16.00 7.06
C ASP A 193 21.23 -16.07 6.82
N PHE A 194 20.73 -15.45 5.75
CA PHE A 194 19.35 -15.57 5.30
C PHE A 194 18.98 -17.03 4.98
N VAL A 195 19.78 -17.69 4.15
CA VAL A 195 19.55 -19.11 3.79
C VAL A 195 19.56 -20.00 5.03
N ARG A 196 20.35 -19.65 6.05
CA ARG A 196 20.46 -20.40 7.31
C ARG A 196 19.31 -20.13 8.29
N ARG A 197 18.78 -18.89 8.35
CA ARG A 197 17.80 -18.44 9.36
C ARG A 197 16.39 -18.32 8.82
N GLY A 198 16.18 -18.38 7.48
CA GLY A 198 14.88 -18.21 6.84
C GLY A 198 14.27 -16.80 7.01
N ARG A 199 15.09 -15.79 7.35
CA ARG A 199 14.69 -14.39 7.49
C ARG A 199 15.58 -13.51 6.64
N VAL A 200 14.95 -12.62 5.87
CA VAL A 200 15.66 -11.55 5.16
C VAL A 200 15.76 -10.35 6.09
N ASP A 201 16.99 -9.94 6.42
CA ASP A 201 17.25 -8.71 7.17
C ASP A 201 17.45 -7.57 6.17
N TYR A 202 16.35 -6.99 5.70
CA TYR A 202 16.39 -5.74 4.97
C TYR A 202 16.86 -4.61 5.87
N ARG A 203 17.44 -3.56 5.26
CA ARG A 203 17.79 -2.32 5.96
C ARG A 203 16.82 -1.24 5.53
N GLY A 204 16.15 -0.63 6.50
CA GLY A 204 15.31 0.52 6.29
C GLY A 204 16.08 1.83 6.28
N VAL A 205 15.35 2.86 5.89
CA VAL A 205 15.69 4.28 6.08
C VAL A 205 14.74 4.94 7.07
N ASP A 206 13.86 4.14 7.68
CA ASP A 206 12.85 4.57 8.61
C ASP A 206 13.47 5.12 9.91
N ASP A 207 12.99 6.31 10.32
CA ASP A 207 13.33 6.97 11.59
C ASP A 207 12.04 7.48 12.23
N LEU A 208 11.30 6.59 12.91
CA LEU A 208 10.07 6.96 13.60
C LEU A 208 10.29 8.02 14.68
N PRO A 209 11.29 7.92 15.57
CA PRO A 209 11.55 8.97 16.55
C PRO A 209 11.86 10.32 15.91
N GLY A 210 12.71 10.37 14.87
CA GLY A 210 13.04 11.60 14.16
C GLY A 210 11.84 12.19 13.43
N THR A 211 10.98 11.36 12.84
CA THR A 211 9.72 11.79 12.22
C THR A 211 8.80 12.45 13.25
N LEU A 212 8.63 11.82 14.42
CA LEU A 212 7.77 12.32 15.48
C LEU A 212 8.31 13.61 16.13
N ALA A 213 9.62 13.77 16.18
CA ALA A 213 10.25 14.99 16.70
C ALA A 213 9.92 16.26 15.87
N LYS A 214 9.49 16.10 14.62
CA LYS A 214 9.08 17.20 13.74
C LYS A 214 7.67 17.72 14.07
N ILE A 215 6.91 16.99 14.86
CA ILE A 215 5.54 17.36 15.24
C ILE A 215 5.60 18.22 16.48
N THR A 216 5.22 19.49 16.34
CA THR A 216 5.52 20.53 17.33
C THR A 216 4.33 20.92 18.22
N ASP A 217 3.13 20.31 18.02
CA ASP A 217 1.93 20.55 18.82
C ASP A 217 1.17 19.24 19.08
N ASP A 218 0.06 19.32 19.83
CA ASP A 218 -0.75 18.15 20.21
C ASP A 218 -1.85 17.79 19.17
N ALA A 219 -1.83 18.41 17.99
CA ALA A 219 -2.78 18.06 16.94
C ALA A 219 -2.67 16.58 16.52
N PRO A 220 -3.78 15.93 16.15
CA PRO A 220 -3.76 14.53 15.78
C PRO A 220 -2.84 14.25 14.59
N VAL A 221 -2.25 13.07 14.58
CA VAL A 221 -1.28 12.66 13.55
C VAL A 221 -1.79 11.45 12.78
N ILE A 222 -1.74 11.55 11.46
CA ILE A 222 -1.95 10.45 10.54
C ILE A 222 -0.57 10.04 10.01
N LEU A 223 -0.15 8.81 10.30
CA LEU A 223 1.14 8.27 9.88
C LEU A 223 0.98 7.43 8.61
N MET A 224 1.71 7.78 7.56
CA MET A 224 1.90 6.94 6.38
C MET A 224 3.18 6.13 6.57
N ALA A 225 3.09 4.82 6.49
CA ALA A 225 4.22 3.89 6.49
C ALA A 225 3.94 2.77 5.52
N HIS A 226 4.83 2.54 4.55
CA HIS A 226 4.55 1.55 3.52
C HIS A 226 4.34 0.16 4.13
N GLU A 227 5.28 -0.33 4.93
CA GLU A 227 5.14 -1.60 5.64
C GLU A 227 4.35 -1.42 6.95
N PRO A 228 3.37 -2.30 7.23
CA PRO A 228 2.64 -2.30 8.50
C PRO A 228 3.49 -2.80 9.68
N ASP A 229 4.69 -3.27 9.41
CA ASP A 229 5.59 -3.90 10.38
C ASP A 229 6.10 -2.93 11.47
N ILE A 230 5.98 -1.62 11.25
CA ILE A 230 6.27 -0.58 12.25
C ILE A 230 5.18 -0.48 13.34
N PHE A 231 3.97 -0.97 13.10
CA PHE A 231 2.82 -0.67 13.93
C PHE A 231 2.97 -0.99 15.43
N PRO A 232 3.64 -2.08 15.86
CA PRO A 232 3.90 -2.33 17.28
C PRO A 232 4.70 -1.20 17.98
N ASP A 233 5.56 -0.51 17.24
CA ASP A 233 6.43 0.55 17.76
C ASP A 233 5.78 1.94 17.67
N VAL A 234 4.61 2.07 17.01
CA VAL A 234 3.88 3.32 16.88
C VAL A 234 3.25 3.73 18.21
N PRO A 235 3.53 4.93 18.73
CA PRO A 235 2.99 5.37 20.02
C PRO A 235 1.49 5.73 19.93
N ASN A 236 0.80 5.68 21.08
CA ASN A 236 -0.64 5.99 21.19
C ASN A 236 -1.02 7.42 20.78
N ARG A 237 -0.05 8.32 20.63
CA ARG A 237 -0.21 9.68 20.11
C ARG A 237 -0.64 9.70 18.63
N ILE A 238 -0.31 8.67 17.89
CA ILE A 238 -0.70 8.55 16.46
C ILE A 238 -2.17 8.12 16.39
N ALA A 239 -2.97 8.98 15.78
CA ALA A 239 -4.41 8.74 15.65
C ALA A 239 -4.74 7.62 14.69
N LEU A 240 -3.98 7.53 13.57
CA LEU A 240 -4.17 6.53 12.54
C LEU A 240 -2.84 6.23 11.85
N THR A 241 -2.54 4.96 11.65
CA THR A 241 -1.47 4.49 10.75
C THR A 241 -2.09 3.92 9.49
N LEU A 242 -1.51 4.24 8.33
CA LEU A 242 -1.92 3.77 7.02
C LEU A 242 -0.76 3.05 6.35
N SER A 243 -1.01 1.83 5.87
CA SER A 243 0.02 0.98 5.24
C SER A 243 -0.50 0.27 3.99
N GLY A 244 0.43 -0.15 3.13
CA GLY A 244 0.23 -0.99 1.96
C GLY A 244 1.03 -2.28 2.07
N HIS A 245 1.90 -2.55 1.07
CA HIS A 245 2.93 -3.59 1.05
C HIS A 245 2.44 -5.03 0.97
N THR A 246 1.44 -5.40 1.75
CA THR A 246 1.01 -6.79 1.91
C THR A 246 0.13 -7.30 0.80
N HIS A 247 -0.42 -6.40 -0.03
CA HIS A 247 -1.43 -6.71 -1.07
C HIS A 247 -2.66 -7.46 -0.54
N GLY A 248 -2.96 -7.33 0.77
CA GLY A 248 -3.97 -8.17 1.42
C GLY A 248 -3.68 -9.66 1.32
N GLY A 249 -2.39 -10.04 1.11
CA GLY A 249 -1.95 -11.39 0.83
C GLY A 249 -2.14 -11.83 -0.62
N GLN A 250 -2.62 -10.95 -1.51
CA GLN A 250 -2.83 -11.10 -2.96
C GLN A 250 -3.66 -12.34 -3.39
N VAL A 251 -3.41 -13.51 -2.79
CA VAL A 251 -4.20 -14.75 -2.95
C VAL A 251 -4.71 -15.18 -1.59
N ARG A 252 -6.03 -15.09 -1.40
CA ARG A 252 -6.71 -15.43 -0.15
C ARG A 252 -7.75 -16.52 -0.40
N LEU A 253 -7.63 -17.61 0.31
CA LEU A 253 -8.57 -18.72 0.27
C LEU A 253 -9.33 -18.75 1.60
N PHE A 254 -10.63 -18.50 1.57
CA PHE A 254 -11.48 -18.45 2.78
C PHE A 254 -10.92 -17.52 3.87
N GLY A 255 -10.33 -16.37 3.47
CA GLY A 255 -9.72 -15.40 4.39
C GLY A 255 -8.26 -15.71 4.77
N TYR A 256 -7.75 -16.88 4.47
CA TYR A 256 -6.35 -17.25 4.72
C TYR A 256 -5.45 -16.84 3.55
N ALA A 257 -4.38 -16.10 3.83
CA ALA A 257 -3.33 -15.73 2.89
C ALA A 257 -2.09 -16.60 3.15
N PRO A 258 -1.71 -17.50 2.22
CA PRO A 258 -0.57 -18.41 2.43
C PRO A 258 0.79 -17.70 2.41
N VAL A 259 0.87 -16.55 1.73
CA VAL A 259 2.08 -15.75 1.63
C VAL A 259 1.74 -14.31 2.02
N VAL A 260 2.42 -13.79 3.04
CA VAL A 260 2.31 -12.40 3.49
C VAL A 260 3.71 -11.86 3.70
N PRO A 261 4.13 -10.80 2.97
CA PRO A 261 5.43 -10.19 3.12
C PRO A 261 5.47 -9.29 4.37
N SER A 262 5.43 -9.91 5.55
CA SER A 262 5.49 -9.24 6.85
C SER A 262 6.13 -10.17 7.87
N LYS A 263 6.95 -9.62 8.76
CA LYS A 263 7.50 -10.38 9.90
C LYS A 263 6.42 -10.83 10.88
N TYR A 264 5.26 -10.16 10.87
CA TYR A 264 4.09 -10.50 11.68
C TYR A 264 3.07 -11.37 10.94
N LYS A 265 3.36 -11.76 9.69
CA LYS A 265 2.52 -12.65 8.88
C LYS A 265 1.07 -12.11 8.76
N ALA A 266 0.09 -12.96 9.07
CA ALA A 266 -1.32 -12.62 8.93
C ALA A 266 -1.84 -11.55 9.92
N ARG A 267 -1.05 -11.17 10.95
CA ARG A 267 -1.49 -10.19 11.96
C ARG A 267 -1.83 -8.83 11.35
N TYR A 268 -1.03 -8.38 10.39
CA TYR A 268 -1.18 -7.08 9.74
C TYR A 268 -1.37 -7.23 8.22
N VAL A 269 -2.12 -8.25 7.81
CA VAL A 269 -2.24 -8.55 6.37
C VAL A 269 -3.20 -7.64 5.63
N TYR A 270 -4.28 -7.15 6.28
CA TYR A 270 -5.34 -6.43 5.57
C TYR A 270 -6.38 -5.80 6.50
N GLY A 271 -6.90 -4.66 6.10
CA GLY A 271 -8.09 -4.06 6.68
C GLY A 271 -7.81 -3.19 7.91
N HIS A 272 -8.85 -2.89 8.67
CA HIS A 272 -8.76 -2.07 9.87
C HIS A 272 -8.46 -2.92 11.09
N ILE A 273 -7.35 -2.61 11.75
CA ILE A 273 -6.82 -3.32 12.92
C ILE A 273 -6.74 -2.33 14.08
N VAL A 274 -7.17 -2.78 15.24
CA VAL A 274 -7.10 -1.97 16.48
C VAL A 274 -6.35 -2.77 17.54
N GLU A 275 -5.26 -2.19 18.04
CA GLU A 275 -4.47 -2.77 19.13
C GLU A 275 -4.18 -1.68 20.18
N GLU A 276 -4.57 -1.93 21.42
CA GLU A 276 -4.34 -1.01 22.55
C GLU A 276 -4.84 0.42 22.28
N GLY A 277 -5.95 0.56 21.55
CA GLY A 277 -6.52 1.85 21.16
C GLY A 277 -5.83 2.53 19.98
N ARG A 278 -4.78 1.95 19.41
CA ARG A 278 -4.12 2.43 18.18
C ARG A 278 -4.82 1.84 16.95
N HIS A 279 -4.97 2.63 15.93
CA HIS A 279 -5.64 2.25 14.68
C HIS A 279 -4.63 2.09 13.55
N LEU A 280 -4.71 0.98 12.82
CA LEU A 280 -3.99 0.71 11.59
C LEU A 280 -4.98 0.33 10.50
N VAL A 281 -4.84 0.91 9.31
CA VAL A 281 -5.52 0.42 8.10
C VAL A 281 -4.46 -0.04 7.11
N VAL A 282 -4.55 -1.31 6.71
CA VAL A 282 -3.68 -1.92 5.72
C VAL A 282 -4.47 -2.11 4.43
N SER A 283 -4.04 -1.42 3.38
CA SER A 283 -4.64 -1.51 2.04
C SER A 283 -4.27 -2.82 1.35
N GLY A 284 -5.21 -3.36 0.58
CA GLY A 284 -4.95 -4.47 -0.34
C GLY A 284 -4.21 -4.07 -1.61
N GLY A 285 -3.96 -2.77 -1.82
CA GLY A 285 -3.23 -2.24 -2.98
C GLY A 285 -3.95 -2.36 -4.32
N ILE A 286 -3.38 -1.75 -5.35
CA ILE A 286 -3.95 -1.67 -6.72
C ILE A 286 -3.33 -2.73 -7.64
N GLY A 287 -2.01 -2.81 -7.67
CA GLY A 287 -1.24 -3.69 -8.56
C GLY A 287 -1.12 -5.13 -8.05
N CYS A 288 -0.14 -5.81 -8.56
CA CYS A 288 0.24 -7.14 -8.11
C CYS A 288 1.73 -7.16 -7.76
N SER A 289 2.14 -8.07 -6.89
CA SER A 289 3.55 -8.35 -6.61
C SER A 289 3.90 -9.79 -7.01
N GLY A 290 5.04 -9.98 -7.65
CA GLY A 290 5.56 -11.29 -8.06
C GLY A 290 4.83 -11.91 -9.25
N LEU A 291 3.54 -12.21 -9.13
CA LEU A 291 2.71 -12.79 -10.19
C LEU A 291 1.50 -11.90 -10.50
N PRO A 292 1.05 -11.83 -11.78
CA PRO A 292 -0.06 -10.99 -12.20
C PRO A 292 -1.43 -11.63 -11.92
N VAL A 293 -1.64 -12.09 -10.71
CA VAL A 293 -2.88 -12.76 -10.28
C VAL A 293 -3.32 -12.23 -8.93
N ARG A 294 -4.64 -12.16 -8.72
CA ARG A 294 -5.27 -11.94 -7.42
C ARG A 294 -6.39 -12.95 -7.24
N PHE A 295 -6.64 -13.37 -6.01
CA PHE A 295 -7.74 -14.26 -5.69
C PHE A 295 -8.29 -13.95 -4.29
N GLY A 296 -9.55 -13.51 -4.21
CA GLY A 296 -10.18 -13.12 -2.95
C GLY A 296 -9.54 -11.89 -2.27
N SER A 297 -8.79 -11.11 -3.04
CA SER A 297 -8.14 -9.86 -2.62
C SER A 297 -8.11 -8.87 -3.79
N PRO A 298 -9.29 -8.38 -4.26
CA PRO A 298 -9.36 -7.48 -5.40
C PRO A 298 -8.60 -6.18 -5.12
N PRO A 299 -8.08 -5.51 -6.17
CA PRO A 299 -7.54 -4.16 -6.05
C PRO A 299 -8.53 -3.20 -5.41
N GLU A 300 -8.02 -2.23 -4.63
CA GLU A 300 -8.92 -1.29 -3.97
C GLU A 300 -8.37 0.14 -3.86
N ILE A 301 -9.29 1.09 -3.90
CA ILE A 301 -9.10 2.44 -3.38
C ILE A 301 -9.70 2.43 -1.97
N VAL A 302 -8.90 2.77 -0.97
CA VAL A 302 -9.39 2.83 0.42
C VAL A 302 -9.87 4.25 0.72
N VAL A 303 -11.06 4.36 1.31
CA VAL A 303 -11.58 5.61 1.86
C VAL A 303 -11.61 5.51 3.38
N VAL A 304 -10.98 6.45 4.05
CA VAL A 304 -11.05 6.56 5.51
C VAL A 304 -11.77 7.84 5.89
N GLU A 305 -12.89 7.68 6.58
CA GLU A 305 -13.66 8.80 7.15
C GLU A 305 -13.34 8.91 8.63
N LEU A 306 -12.61 9.96 8.99
CA LEU A 306 -12.22 10.24 10.37
C LEU A 306 -13.19 11.24 11.04
N GLY A 307 -13.56 10.95 12.27
CA GLY A 307 -14.39 11.85 13.10
C GLY A 307 -15.88 11.83 12.80
N LYS A 308 -16.35 11.15 11.77
CA LYS A 308 -17.79 10.92 11.56
C LYS A 308 -18.28 9.89 12.58
N ARG A 309 -19.26 10.29 13.41
CA ARG A 309 -19.99 9.30 14.21
C ARG A 309 -20.76 8.39 13.24
N THR A 310 -20.51 7.09 13.32
CA THR A 310 -21.40 6.12 12.69
C THR A 310 -22.79 6.37 13.29
N THR A 311 -23.74 6.90 12.51
CA THR A 311 -25.15 6.85 12.87
C THR A 311 -25.52 5.38 12.89
N ALA A 312 -25.75 4.85 14.09
CA ALA A 312 -26.21 3.47 14.32
C ALA A 312 -27.58 3.26 13.68
#